data_4f69a0edcda6a1919b3be3c1bff2aa2f
#
_entry.id   4f69a0edcda6a1919b3be3c1bff2aa2f
#
_cell.length_a   1.000
_cell.length_b   1.000
_cell.length_c   1.000
_cell.angle_alpha   90.00
_cell.angle_beta   90.00
_cell.angle_gamma   90.00
#
_symmetry.space_group_name_H-M   'P 1'
#
loop_
_entity.id
_entity.type
_entity.pdbx_description
1 polymer ?
#
loop_
_entity_poly.entity_id
_entity_poly.type
_entity_poly.pdbx_seq_one_letter_code
_entity_poly.pdbx_strand_id
1 'polypeptide(L)'
;MRGRTGLQITTDGQKVRVEAKVMLVLVYLADHAGRVVSRAELEEQIWPGRVVTEDSVIKAIAKLRRVFRDDAHDPRIIETIPKRGYRLIAEVTQASEA
;
A
#
# COMPACT_ATOMS: atom_id res chain seq x y z
N MET A 1 -6.95 -2.47 22.99
CA MET A 1 -6.68 -2.53 22.34
C MET A 1 -5.76 -2.31 21.88
N ARG A 2 -5.39 -2.52 21.67
CA ARG A 2 -4.55 -2.43 21.30
C ARG A 2 -4.26 -1.73 20.43
N GLY A 3 -3.89 -1.29 20.36
CA GLY A 3 -3.72 -0.58 19.66
C GLY A 3 -3.04 -0.54 18.59
N ARG A 4 -2.93 -0.15 17.95
CA ARG A 4 -2.35 -0.12 17.06
C ARG A 4 -1.41 0.62 16.80
N THR A 5 -0.88 0.76 17.20
CA THR A 5 0.12 1.44 17.02
C THR A 5 0.98 0.76 16.26
N GLY A 6 1.71 0.69 15.94
CA GLY A 6 2.52 -0.01 15.39
C GLY A 6 2.32 -0.23 14.04
N LEU A 7 2.35 0.64 13.24
CA LEU A 7 2.16 0.40 11.86
C LEU A 7 3.46 -0.15 11.32
N GLN A 8 3.55 -1.47 11.29
CA GLN A 8 4.76 -2.13 10.87
C GLN A 8 4.46 -3.17 9.81
N ILE A 9 5.40 -3.36 8.92
CA ILE A 9 5.32 -4.41 7.93
C ILE A 9 6.47 -5.35 8.23
N THR A 10 6.19 -6.64 8.32
CA THR A 10 7.22 -7.62 8.52
C THR A 10 7.54 -8.29 7.21
N THR A 11 8.77 -8.20 6.79
CA THR A 11 9.17 -8.79 5.54
C THR A 11 10.57 -9.35 5.72
N ASP A 12 10.80 -10.55 5.26
CA ASP A 12 12.09 -11.24 5.38
C ASP A 12 12.54 -11.29 6.83
N GLY A 13 11.61 -11.45 7.74
CA GLY A 13 11.93 -11.52 9.15
C GLY A 13 12.24 -10.21 9.82
N GLN A 14 12.14 -9.12 9.11
CA GLN A 14 12.41 -7.82 9.68
C GLN A 14 11.15 -7.00 9.75
N LYS A 15 11.03 -6.20 10.79
CA LYS A 15 9.90 -5.32 10.96
C LYS A 15 10.31 -3.93 10.50
N VAL A 16 9.53 -3.36 9.61
CA VAL A 16 9.81 -2.04 9.07
C VAL A 16 8.65 -1.13 9.43
N ARG A 17 8.95 0.02 10.01
CA ARG A 17 7.92 0.97 10.33
C ARG A 17 7.59 1.79 9.13
N VAL A 18 6.32 2.08 8.94
CA VAL A 18 5.88 2.94 7.85
C VAL A 18 4.94 3.99 8.40
N GLU A 19 4.81 5.07 7.69
CA GLU A 19 3.91 6.13 8.07
C GLU A 19 2.48 5.66 7.97
N ALA A 20 1.61 6.25 8.76
CA ALA A 20 0.22 5.84 8.81
C ALA A 20 -0.45 5.86 7.45
N LYS A 21 -0.24 6.92 6.68
CA LYS A 21 -0.89 7.01 5.37
C LYS A 21 -0.38 5.94 4.41
N VAL A 22 0.91 5.63 4.49
CA VAL A 22 1.49 4.59 3.64
C VAL A 22 0.87 3.24 4.00
N MET A 23 0.70 2.98 5.29
CA MET A 23 0.08 1.74 5.72
C MET A 23 -1.37 1.67 5.27
N LEU A 24 -2.10 2.79 5.32
CA LEU A 24 -3.48 2.79 4.87
C LEU A 24 -3.59 2.49 3.38
N VAL A 25 -2.65 2.97 2.58
CA VAL A 25 -2.64 2.65 1.16
C VAL A 25 -2.46 1.15 0.98
N LEU A 26 -1.53 0.56 1.72
CA LEU A 26 -1.29 -0.88 1.62
C LEU A 26 -2.53 -1.67 2.02
N VAL A 27 -3.16 -1.29 3.12
CA VAL A 27 -4.35 -1.98 3.60
C VAL A 27 -5.49 -1.88 2.58
N TYR A 28 -5.65 -0.69 2.00
CA TYR A 28 -6.71 -0.51 1.01
C TYR A 28 -6.46 -1.39 -0.21
N LEU A 29 -5.22 -1.43 -0.69
CA LEU A 29 -4.89 -2.28 -1.82
C LEU A 29 -5.07 -3.75 -1.47
N ALA A 30 -4.73 -4.15 -0.25
CA ALA A 30 -4.87 -5.51 0.17
C ALA A 30 -6.35 -5.93 0.28
N ASP A 31 -7.18 -5.01 0.75
CA ASP A 31 -8.61 -5.30 0.85
C ASP A 31 -9.23 -5.45 -0.54
N HIS A 32 -8.56 -4.94 -1.57
CA HIS A 32 -9.06 -5.05 -2.92
C HIS A 32 -8.04 -5.78 -3.81
N ALA A 33 -7.35 -6.74 -3.23
CA ALA A 33 -6.28 -7.45 -3.95
C ALA A 33 -6.78 -7.99 -5.28
N GLY A 34 -5.99 -7.83 -6.30
CA GLY A 34 -6.34 -8.28 -7.64
C GLY A 34 -7.16 -7.29 -8.44
N ARG A 35 -7.68 -6.24 -7.79
CA ARG A 35 -8.49 -5.25 -8.48
C ARG A 35 -7.64 -4.00 -8.72
N VAL A 36 -7.82 -3.35 -9.84
CA VAL A 36 -7.14 -2.10 -10.11
C VAL A 36 -7.80 -1.00 -9.28
N VAL A 37 -7.00 -0.31 -8.50
CA VAL A 37 -7.46 0.80 -7.67
C VAL A 37 -6.88 2.08 -8.28
N SER A 38 -7.72 3.02 -8.62
CA SER A 38 -7.23 4.23 -9.27
C SER A 38 -6.55 5.16 -8.28
N ARG A 39 -5.71 6.03 -8.81
CA ARG A 39 -5.06 7.02 -7.96
C ARG A 39 -6.10 7.91 -7.29
N ALA A 40 -7.13 8.31 -8.03
CA ALA A 40 -8.18 9.16 -7.47
C ALA A 40 -8.89 8.46 -6.32
N GLU A 41 -9.12 7.18 -6.46
CA GLU A 41 -9.77 6.41 -5.41
C GLU A 41 -8.90 6.41 -4.15
N LEU A 42 -7.60 6.21 -4.31
CA LEU A 42 -6.70 6.23 -3.17
C LEU A 42 -6.67 7.62 -2.51
N GLU A 43 -6.65 8.66 -3.32
CA GLU A 43 -6.66 10.01 -2.77
C GLU A 43 -7.92 10.25 -1.95
N GLU A 44 -9.05 9.84 -2.48
CA GLU A 44 -10.28 10.07 -1.80
C GLU A 44 -10.43 9.24 -0.54
N GLN A 45 -9.96 8.03 -0.54
CA GLN A 45 -10.11 7.13 0.59
C GLN A 45 -9.07 7.37 1.69
N ILE A 46 -7.87 7.75 1.32
CA ILE A 46 -6.78 7.87 2.27
C ILE A 46 -6.60 9.32 2.75
N TRP A 47 -6.89 10.28 1.88
CA TRP A 47 -6.74 11.70 2.24
C TRP A 47 -8.06 12.44 2.02
N PRO A 48 -9.16 11.99 2.63
CA PRO A 48 -10.47 12.63 2.37
C PRO A 48 -10.47 14.08 2.82
N GLY A 49 -11.10 14.90 2.03
CA GLY A 49 -11.26 16.31 2.39
C GLY A 49 -10.02 17.16 2.25
N ARG A 50 -8.93 16.59 1.73
CA ARG A 50 -7.71 17.35 1.58
C ARG A 50 -7.34 17.47 0.14
N VAL A 51 -6.70 18.56 -0.19
CA VAL A 51 -6.17 18.71 -1.54
C VAL A 51 -4.82 18.02 -1.54
N VAL A 52 -4.68 16.96 -2.29
CA VAL A 52 -3.41 16.25 -2.38
C VAL A 52 -2.98 16.24 -3.82
N THR A 53 -1.69 16.14 -4.03
CA THR A 53 -1.15 16.09 -5.37
C THR A 53 -1.00 14.64 -5.77
N GLU A 54 -0.76 14.40 -7.03
CA GLU A 54 -0.49 13.05 -7.51
C GLU A 54 0.69 12.48 -6.79
N ASP A 55 1.64 13.35 -6.36
CA ASP A 55 2.81 12.88 -5.70
C ASP A 55 2.52 12.14 -4.40
N SER A 56 1.45 12.47 -3.71
CA SER A 56 1.15 11.81 -2.44
C SER A 56 1.00 10.32 -2.63
N VAL A 57 0.24 9.91 -3.63
CA VAL A 57 0.03 8.50 -3.89
C VAL A 57 1.30 7.88 -4.44
N ILE A 58 1.95 8.56 -5.38
CA ILE A 58 3.17 8.03 -5.99
C ILE A 58 4.24 7.80 -4.93
N LYS A 59 4.39 8.73 -4.00
CA LYS A 59 5.39 8.59 -2.94
C LYS A 59 5.04 7.44 -1.99
N ALA A 60 3.76 7.26 -1.70
CA ALA A 60 3.34 6.19 -0.83
C ALA A 60 3.65 4.83 -1.48
N ILE A 61 3.34 4.70 -2.77
CA ILE A 61 3.62 3.47 -3.49
C ILE A 61 5.14 3.22 -3.56
N ALA A 62 5.92 4.27 -3.79
CA ALA A 62 7.37 4.11 -3.83
C ALA A 62 7.92 3.63 -2.50
N LYS A 63 7.37 4.13 -1.40
CA LYS A 63 7.81 3.70 -0.08
C LYS A 63 7.46 2.24 0.16
N LEU A 64 6.27 1.83 -0.25
CA LEU A 64 5.87 0.44 -0.10
C LEU A 64 6.77 -0.48 -0.95
N ARG A 65 7.08 -0.07 -2.16
CA ARG A 65 7.98 -0.87 -2.99
C ARG A 65 9.35 -1.00 -2.36
N ARG A 66 9.81 0.06 -1.73
CA ARG A 66 11.11 0.01 -1.08
C ARG A 66 11.09 -0.97 0.10
N VAL A 67 10.02 -0.94 0.89
CA VAL A 67 9.89 -1.83 2.02
C VAL A 67 9.88 -3.29 1.56
N PHE A 68 9.16 -3.58 0.49
CA PHE A 68 9.05 -4.94 0.00
C PHE A 68 10.15 -5.30 -0.99
N ARG A 69 11.00 -4.36 -1.33
CA ARG A 69 12.05 -4.56 -2.33
C ARG A 69 11.42 -4.99 -3.65
N ASP A 70 10.33 -4.33 -4.01
CA ASP A 70 9.62 -4.63 -5.22
C ASP A 70 10.12 -3.75 -6.36
N ASP A 71 10.14 -4.28 -7.57
CA ASP A 71 10.66 -3.56 -8.71
C ASP A 71 9.49 -3.12 -9.55
N ALA A 72 9.37 -1.83 -9.83
CA ALA A 72 8.29 -1.29 -10.64
C ALA A 72 8.29 -1.87 -12.05
N HIS A 73 9.44 -2.30 -12.55
CA HIS A 73 9.54 -2.83 -13.90
C HIS A 73 9.33 -4.36 -13.94
N ASP A 74 9.36 -5.00 -12.78
CA ASP A 74 9.11 -6.43 -12.72
C ASP A 74 8.41 -6.68 -11.40
N PRO A 75 7.18 -6.17 -11.26
CA PRO A 75 6.53 -6.16 -9.96
C PRO A 75 6.11 -7.53 -9.47
N ARG A 76 6.24 -7.75 -8.18
CA ARG A 76 5.78 -8.98 -7.55
C ARG A 76 4.75 -8.65 -6.49
N ILE A 77 4.68 -7.41 -6.04
CA ILE A 77 3.79 -6.98 -4.98
C ILE A 77 2.78 -5.98 -5.50
N ILE A 78 3.23 -4.86 -6.06
CA ILE A 78 2.35 -3.81 -6.52
C ILE A 78 2.65 -3.51 -7.97
N GLU A 79 1.64 -3.68 -8.81
CA GLU A 79 1.79 -3.43 -10.22
C GLU A 79 1.20 -2.08 -10.56
N THR A 80 1.87 -1.30 -11.39
CA THR A 80 1.33 -0.05 -11.89
C THR A 80 0.60 -0.35 -13.18
N ILE A 81 -0.66 0.05 -13.25
CA ILE A 81 -1.45 -0.09 -14.47
C ILE A 81 -1.50 1.29 -15.11
N PRO A 82 -0.80 1.50 -16.22
CA PRO A 82 -0.68 2.83 -16.80
C PRO A 82 -2.04 3.47 -17.03
N LYS A 83 -2.16 4.72 -16.59
CA LYS A 83 -3.36 5.52 -16.76
C LYS A 83 -4.58 4.99 -16.00
N ARG A 84 -4.43 3.94 -15.22
CA ARG A 84 -5.55 3.41 -14.48
C ARG A 84 -5.30 3.39 -12.98
N GLY A 85 -4.13 3.01 -12.54
CA GLY A 85 -3.86 3.00 -11.11
C GLY A 85 -2.90 1.90 -10.71
N TYR A 86 -3.21 1.22 -9.62
CA TYR A 86 -2.32 0.23 -9.06
C TYR A 86 -3.11 -1.01 -8.68
N ARG A 87 -2.43 -2.13 -8.63
CA ARG A 87 -3.07 -3.39 -8.27
C ARG A 87 -2.14 -4.19 -7.40
N LEU A 88 -2.64 -4.73 -6.31
CA LEU A 88 -1.83 -5.58 -5.47
C LEU A 88 -1.90 -6.98 -6.07
N ILE A 89 -0.78 -7.50 -6.50
CA ILE A 89 -0.73 -8.80 -7.16
C ILE A 89 -0.17 -9.88 -6.26
N ALA A 90 0.37 -9.52 -5.11
CA ALA A 90 0.87 -10.51 -4.18
C ALA A 90 -0.29 -11.22 -3.51
N GLU A 91 -0.04 -12.44 -3.09
CA GLU A 91 -1.06 -13.19 -2.40
C GLU A 91 -1.23 -12.58 -1.02
N VAL A 92 -2.46 -12.36 -0.60
CA VAL A 92 -2.74 -11.76 0.68
C VAL A 92 -3.33 -12.82 1.60
N THR A 93 -2.68 -13.02 2.75
CA THR A 93 -3.25 -13.89 3.74
C THR A 93 -3.35 -13.09 5.01
N GLN A 94 -4.45 -13.24 5.72
CA GLN A 94 -4.63 -12.53 6.92
C GLN A 94 -3.96 -13.26 8.03
N ALA A 95 -3.09 -12.61 8.73
CA ALA A 95 -2.41 -13.23 9.84
C ALA A 95 -3.38 -13.49 10.93
N SER A 96 -3.40 -14.70 11.42
CA SER A 96 -4.32 -15.02 12.43
C SER A 96 -3.64 -14.83 13.74
N GLU A 97 -4.20 -14.14 14.68
CA GLU A 97 -3.62 -13.97 15.85
C GLU A 97 -4.06 -14.86 16.68
N ALA A 98 -3.79 -15.74 16.91
CA ALA A 98 -4.35 -16.79 17.69
C ALA A 98 -4.30 -16.58 19.10
#